data_2502a9d950418edead9fb9ed315b9d8c
#
_entry.id   2502a9d950418edead9fb9ed315b9d8c
#
_cell.length_a   1.000
_cell.length_b   1.000
_cell.length_c   1.000
_cell.angle_alpha   90.00
_cell.angle_beta   90.00
_cell.angle_gamma   90.00
#
_symmetry.space_group_name_H-M   'P 1'
#
loop_
_entity.id
_entity.type
_entity.pdbx_description
1 polymer ?
#
loop_
_entity_poly.entity_id
_entity_poly.type
_entity_poly.pdbx_seq_one_letter_code
_entity_poly.pdbx_strand_id
1 'polypeptide(L)'
;MLRAGKAAGWLQLPSEAVLPWAMLNEVDFRQVVPGQAVGKGGALLAKHSLLGASKDGELMSVPHDLILSLERVLDHAKADKDFREVLEALGEFGRRNLMGHSTPRGAILAFLLVQASVSCPDLVERVGVHCPFTDYVKSLPLENLPTFWSQDELALLMGTTLAPAVSSKLRSLHREYDHLCESTSQTRWYSLVGEHLDFDDWLQVDAMYRSRALDFPEIGHCMVPCIDLANHSAGESTIAVYEKDEHGNATLLLRDDKTVREGDEVTITYGDEKGACEMLFSYGFLEAERKSAETLFLSLSIPNEDPYKSAKLQTADCAPGFKLIDAGDGEIDWKGEFIWLLCVGADDGLRFELARTVDGEGEEMQSFFGDEELTGGTAQLYSLLGKSELWDVYRLRAVALLQQRVFEQMQVLYGTQEEAEGVEHGGDTDVRTPVFENVMRLRKLEFELMERAYEDFERQKLELAESEVVQRYLAKMNEDPAMEEKEGEDFS
;
A
#
# COMPACT_ATOMS: atom_id res chain seq x y z
N MET A 1 -7.38 2.90 24.21
CA MET A 1 -8.13 4.18 24.20
C MET A 1 -9.20 4.17 23.11
N LEU A 2 -8.85 4.11 21.84
CA LEU A 2 -9.81 4.25 20.72
C LEU A 2 -10.74 3.07 20.52
N ARG A 3 -10.28 1.84 20.71
CA ARG A 3 -11.08 0.61 20.52
C ARG A 3 -11.55 -0.03 21.83
N ALA A 4 -10.68 -0.06 22.80
CA ALA A 4 -10.99 -0.64 24.11
C ALA A 4 -11.49 0.40 25.11
N GLY A 5 -11.81 1.61 24.65
CA GLY A 5 -12.09 2.79 25.45
C GLY A 5 -12.96 2.52 26.64
N LYS A 6 -12.45 2.89 27.80
CA LYS A 6 -13.17 2.80 29.08
C LYS A 6 -14.48 3.58 29.04
N ALA A 7 -14.57 4.60 28.18
CA ALA A 7 -15.79 5.34 27.83
C ALA A 7 -16.29 4.89 26.45
N ALA A 8 -16.86 3.70 26.38
CA ALA A 8 -17.38 3.14 25.14
C ALA A 8 -18.29 4.12 24.39
N GLY A 9 -18.00 4.34 23.10
CA GLY A 9 -18.81 5.17 22.19
C GLY A 9 -18.43 6.64 22.10
N TRP A 10 -17.44 7.16 22.84
CA TRP A 10 -17.07 8.58 22.75
C TRP A 10 -16.41 8.96 21.41
N LEU A 11 -15.79 7.99 20.72
CA LEU A 11 -15.24 8.17 19.37
C LEU A 11 -16.27 8.00 18.26
N GLN A 12 -17.42 7.40 18.55
CA GLN A 12 -18.42 7.12 17.52
C GLN A 12 -19.51 8.19 17.56
N LEU A 13 -19.27 9.33 16.94
CA LEU A 13 -20.37 10.22 16.62
C LEU A 13 -21.30 9.54 15.59
N PRO A 14 -22.61 9.61 15.79
CA PRO A 14 -23.55 9.07 14.83
C PRO A 14 -23.40 9.77 13.48
N SER A 15 -23.69 9.06 12.38
CA SER A 15 -23.58 9.60 11.02
C SER A 15 -24.36 10.90 10.82
N GLU A 16 -25.44 11.10 11.57
CA GLU A 16 -26.25 12.33 11.61
C GLU A 16 -25.49 13.55 12.13
N ALA A 17 -24.39 13.34 12.89
CA ALA A 17 -23.57 14.43 13.39
C ALA A 17 -22.65 15.03 12.31
N VAL A 18 -22.39 14.31 11.20
CA VAL A 18 -21.52 14.75 10.13
C VAL A 18 -22.05 16.00 9.45
N LEU A 19 -23.35 16.06 9.15
CA LEU A 19 -23.93 17.20 8.46
C LEU A 19 -23.90 18.49 9.30
N PRO A 20 -24.34 18.52 10.59
CA PRO A 20 -24.17 19.69 11.45
C PRO A 20 -22.70 20.12 11.61
N TRP A 21 -21.78 19.19 11.76
CA TRP A 21 -20.36 19.47 11.83
C TRP A 21 -19.85 20.14 10.54
N ALA A 22 -20.20 19.60 9.38
CA ALA A 22 -19.82 20.09 8.08
C ALA A 22 -20.35 21.52 7.84
N MET A 23 -21.63 21.77 8.19
CA MET A 23 -22.21 23.11 8.10
C MET A 23 -21.52 24.12 9.00
N LEU A 24 -21.15 23.72 10.22
CA LEU A 24 -20.41 24.57 11.15
C LEU A 24 -19.02 24.95 10.62
N ASN A 25 -18.43 24.08 9.83
CA ASN A 25 -17.09 24.24 9.24
C ASN A 25 -17.14 24.66 7.76
N GLU A 26 -18.27 25.25 7.31
CA GLU A 26 -18.43 25.84 5.99
C GLU A 26 -18.27 24.86 4.80
N VAL A 27 -18.45 23.56 5.02
CA VAL A 27 -18.52 22.57 3.92
C VAL A 27 -19.80 22.79 3.14
N ASP A 28 -19.68 23.03 1.84
CA ASP A 28 -20.83 23.29 0.95
C ASP A 28 -21.24 22.02 0.19
N PHE A 29 -22.29 21.36 0.64
CA PHE A 29 -22.93 20.25 -0.07
C PHE A 29 -23.92 20.80 -1.11
N ARG A 30 -23.49 21.15 -2.29
CA ARG A 30 -24.34 21.73 -3.33
C ARG A 30 -25.35 20.74 -3.89
N GLN A 31 -24.84 19.64 -4.47
CA GLN A 31 -25.65 18.68 -5.23
C GLN A 31 -25.65 17.27 -4.59
N VAL A 32 -24.93 17.07 -3.50
CA VAL A 32 -24.87 15.81 -2.77
C VAL A 32 -25.25 15.98 -1.30
N VAL A 33 -25.53 14.89 -0.64
CA VAL A 33 -25.82 14.84 0.80
C VAL A 33 -25.20 13.58 1.39
N PRO A 34 -24.66 13.62 2.63
CA PRO A 34 -24.27 12.43 3.34
C PRO A 34 -25.47 11.50 3.56
N GLY A 35 -25.26 10.22 3.31
CA GLY A 35 -26.27 9.18 3.45
C GLY A 35 -25.65 7.81 3.75
N GLN A 36 -26.39 6.76 3.46
CA GLN A 36 -25.98 5.38 3.66
C GLN A 36 -26.12 4.61 2.34
N ALA A 37 -25.10 3.84 1.97
CA ALA A 37 -25.19 2.88 0.87
C ALA A 37 -25.31 1.46 1.43
N VAL A 38 -26.19 0.66 0.83
CA VAL A 38 -26.45 -0.71 1.28
C VAL A 38 -25.17 -1.55 1.21
N GLY A 39 -24.76 -2.11 2.33
CA GLY A 39 -23.56 -2.96 2.45
C GLY A 39 -22.23 -2.21 2.43
N LYS A 40 -22.21 -0.87 2.29
CA LYS A 40 -20.98 -0.07 2.24
C LYS A 40 -20.84 0.94 3.39
N GLY A 41 -21.91 1.19 4.16
CA GLY A 41 -21.93 2.18 5.23
C GLY A 41 -22.19 3.61 4.73
N GLY A 42 -21.42 4.59 5.25
CA GLY A 42 -21.55 6.00 4.85
C GLY A 42 -21.28 6.21 3.35
N ALA A 43 -22.01 7.14 2.74
CA ALA A 43 -21.93 7.43 1.31
C ALA A 43 -22.29 8.89 1.01
N LEU A 44 -21.95 9.37 -0.18
CA LEU A 44 -22.52 10.58 -0.77
C LEU A 44 -23.63 10.22 -1.74
N LEU A 45 -24.81 10.83 -1.59
CA LEU A 45 -25.97 10.60 -2.42
C LEU A 45 -26.33 11.88 -3.18
N ALA A 46 -26.72 11.74 -4.46
CA ALA A 46 -27.17 12.88 -5.27
C ALA A 46 -28.50 13.43 -4.74
N LYS A 47 -28.61 14.75 -4.55
CA LYS A 47 -29.83 15.44 -4.13
C LYS A 47 -30.88 15.51 -5.24
N HIS A 48 -30.39 15.58 -6.48
CA HIS A 48 -31.23 15.75 -7.68
C HIS A 48 -30.63 14.97 -8.85
N SER A 49 -31.37 14.78 -9.91
CA SER A 49 -30.82 14.23 -11.15
C SER A 49 -29.93 15.26 -11.84
N LEU A 50 -28.72 14.89 -12.19
CA LEU A 50 -27.66 15.74 -12.74
C LEU A 50 -27.08 15.16 -14.02
N LEU A 51 -26.63 16.05 -14.92
CA LEU A 51 -25.88 15.75 -16.14
C LEU A 51 -24.49 16.39 -16.01
N GLY A 52 -23.40 15.63 -16.21
CA GLY A 52 -22.03 16.10 -16.02
C GLY A 52 -21.60 17.26 -16.91
N ALA A 53 -22.10 17.36 -18.12
CA ALA A 53 -21.81 18.47 -19.05
C ALA A 53 -22.51 19.80 -18.67
N SER A 54 -23.18 19.89 -17.51
CA SER A 54 -23.82 21.11 -17.05
C SER A 54 -22.84 22.03 -16.31
N LYS A 55 -23.12 23.34 -16.31
CA LYS A 55 -22.37 24.31 -15.49
C LYS A 55 -22.50 24.07 -13.98
N ASP A 56 -23.40 23.20 -13.57
CA ASP A 56 -23.68 22.83 -12.17
C ASP A 56 -23.00 21.50 -11.77
N GLY A 57 -21.89 21.14 -12.44
CA GLY A 57 -21.13 19.90 -12.19
C GLY A 57 -20.42 19.84 -10.84
N GLU A 58 -20.32 20.95 -10.12
CA GLU A 58 -19.74 20.98 -8.78
C GLU A 58 -20.72 20.40 -7.76
N LEU A 59 -20.34 19.25 -7.20
CA LEU A 59 -21.17 18.48 -6.27
C LEU A 59 -21.04 18.97 -4.84
N MET A 60 -19.80 19.28 -4.41
CA MET A 60 -19.51 19.84 -3.09
C MET A 60 -18.17 20.56 -3.09
N SER A 61 -17.99 21.42 -2.07
CA SER A 61 -16.72 22.10 -1.80
C SER A 61 -16.38 22.00 -0.32
N VAL A 62 -15.10 21.72 -0.03
CA VAL A 62 -14.52 21.66 1.32
C VAL A 62 -13.47 22.74 1.44
N PRO A 63 -13.57 23.64 2.43
CA PRO A 63 -12.59 24.71 2.65
C PRO A 63 -11.15 24.18 2.77
N HIS A 64 -10.20 24.94 2.23
CA HIS A 64 -8.78 24.55 2.23
C HIS A 64 -8.20 24.29 3.63
N ASP A 65 -8.72 24.94 4.66
CA ASP A 65 -8.30 24.78 6.04
C ASP A 65 -8.83 23.47 6.69
N LEU A 66 -9.75 22.77 6.02
CA LEU A 66 -10.19 21.44 6.39
C LEU A 66 -9.45 20.31 5.61
N ILE A 67 -8.54 20.63 4.72
CA ILE A 67 -7.69 19.62 4.08
C ILE A 67 -6.57 19.24 5.07
N LEU A 68 -6.64 18.04 5.64
CA LEU A 68 -5.64 17.53 6.59
C LEU A 68 -4.38 17.07 5.85
N SER A 69 -3.55 18.02 5.53
CA SER A 69 -2.22 17.85 4.90
C SER A 69 -1.10 18.04 5.92
N LEU A 70 0.16 17.78 5.51
CA LEU A 70 1.33 18.07 6.33
C LEU A 70 1.40 19.57 6.73
N GLU A 71 1.07 20.47 5.80
CA GLU A 71 1.04 21.91 6.07
C GLU A 71 0.04 22.23 7.19
N ARG A 72 -1.17 21.68 7.13
CA ARG A 72 -2.20 21.87 8.15
C ARG A 72 -1.78 21.34 9.52
N VAL A 73 -1.12 20.18 9.55
CA VAL A 73 -0.55 19.59 10.78
C VAL A 73 0.48 20.52 11.40
N LEU A 74 1.40 21.06 10.59
CA LEU A 74 2.42 22.00 11.04
C LEU A 74 1.83 23.34 11.51
N ASP A 75 0.78 23.82 10.85
CA ASP A 75 0.06 25.03 11.27
C ASP A 75 -0.64 24.84 12.62
N HIS A 76 -1.28 23.69 12.84
CA HIS A 76 -1.89 23.38 14.14
C HIS A 76 -0.83 23.34 15.26
N ALA A 77 0.34 22.76 15.02
CA ALA A 77 1.43 22.69 15.97
C ALA A 77 1.94 24.08 16.43
N LYS A 78 1.70 25.16 15.65
CA LYS A 78 2.01 26.55 16.08
C LYS A 78 1.11 27.02 17.20
N ALA A 79 -0.15 26.57 17.23
CA ALA A 79 -1.17 26.96 18.21
C ALA A 79 -1.29 25.97 19.37
N ASP A 80 -0.99 24.70 19.16
CA ASP A 80 -1.07 23.61 20.14
C ASP A 80 0.33 23.24 20.66
N LYS A 81 0.61 23.65 21.91
CA LYS A 81 1.91 23.38 22.53
C LYS A 81 2.11 21.88 22.79
N ASP A 82 1.09 21.19 23.30
CA ASP A 82 1.19 19.75 23.63
C ASP A 82 1.45 18.93 22.36
N PHE A 83 0.74 19.24 21.27
CA PHE A 83 0.97 18.58 19.99
C PHE A 83 2.33 18.94 19.39
N ARG A 84 2.76 20.18 19.50
CA ARG A 84 4.09 20.58 19.01
C ARG A 84 5.20 19.81 19.71
N GLU A 85 5.13 19.63 21.03
CA GLU A 85 6.10 18.84 21.79
C GLU A 85 6.14 17.38 21.31
N VAL A 86 4.99 16.78 21.01
CA VAL A 86 4.90 15.44 20.42
C VAL A 86 5.57 15.39 19.04
N LEU A 87 5.25 16.33 18.16
CA LEU A 87 5.80 16.36 16.80
C LEU A 87 7.31 16.62 16.78
N GLU A 88 7.82 17.46 17.68
CA GLU A 88 9.25 17.72 17.86
C GLU A 88 9.98 16.47 18.41
N ALA A 89 9.38 15.76 19.36
CA ALA A 89 9.92 14.56 19.94
C ALA A 89 10.02 13.40 18.91
N LEU A 90 9.05 13.30 18.01
CA LEU A 90 9.09 12.34 16.90
C LEU A 90 10.12 12.70 15.82
N GLY A 91 10.57 13.95 15.75
CA GLY A 91 11.62 14.39 14.85
C GLY A 91 11.35 14.05 13.38
N GLU A 92 12.35 13.45 12.72
CA GLU A 92 12.23 13.05 11.30
C GLU A 92 11.23 11.93 11.06
N PHE A 93 10.99 11.06 12.03
CA PHE A 93 9.99 9.99 11.93
C PHE A 93 8.59 10.53 11.61
N GLY A 94 8.21 11.66 12.21
CA GLY A 94 6.95 12.34 11.89
C GLY A 94 6.87 12.87 10.46
N ARG A 95 7.99 12.96 9.73
CA ARG A 95 8.09 13.61 8.42
C ARG A 95 8.64 12.72 7.30
N ARG A 96 9.20 11.56 7.62
CA ARG A 96 9.80 10.63 6.66
C ARG A 96 9.33 9.21 6.92
N ASN A 97 9.17 8.43 5.88
CA ASN A 97 8.98 6.99 6.03
C ASN A 97 10.29 6.31 6.41
N LEU A 98 10.23 5.00 6.74
CA LEU A 98 11.40 4.19 7.10
C LEU A 98 12.48 4.12 5.98
N MET A 99 12.13 4.52 4.75
CA MET A 99 13.07 4.61 3.61
C MET A 99 13.64 6.02 3.40
N GLY A 100 13.39 6.96 4.31
CA GLY A 100 13.92 8.32 4.25
C GLY A 100 13.17 9.27 3.31
N HIS A 101 12.08 8.82 2.65
CA HIS A 101 11.25 9.69 1.83
C HIS A 101 10.36 10.57 2.70
N SER A 102 10.27 11.86 2.36
CA SER A 102 9.36 12.79 3.03
C SER A 102 7.92 12.41 2.70
N THR A 103 7.19 11.88 3.68
CA THR A 103 5.75 11.62 3.55
C THR A 103 5.00 12.29 4.70
N PRO A 104 3.79 12.80 4.45
CA PRO A 104 2.96 13.41 5.48
C PRO A 104 2.40 12.40 6.49
N ARG A 105 2.44 11.09 6.16
CA ARG A 105 1.77 10.04 6.92
C ARG A 105 2.08 10.07 8.42
N GLY A 106 3.35 10.05 8.82
CA GLY A 106 3.73 10.00 10.24
C GLY A 106 3.20 11.18 11.04
N ALA A 107 3.30 12.39 10.47
CA ALA A 107 2.79 13.60 11.09
C ALA A 107 1.25 13.61 11.21
N ILE A 108 0.54 13.12 10.16
CA ILE A 108 -0.93 13.02 10.18
C ILE A 108 -1.38 11.96 11.19
N LEU A 109 -0.72 10.79 11.27
CA LEU A 109 -1.06 9.77 12.28
C LEU A 109 -0.89 10.30 13.70
N ALA A 110 0.22 10.97 14.00
CA ALA A 110 0.45 11.61 15.30
C ALA A 110 -0.63 12.65 15.60
N PHE A 111 -1.01 13.46 14.60
CA PHE A 111 -2.08 14.44 14.73
C PHE A 111 -3.43 13.78 15.03
N LEU A 112 -3.83 12.74 14.27
CA LEU A 112 -5.08 12.00 14.50
C LEU A 112 -5.12 11.42 15.92
N LEU A 113 -4.02 10.82 16.38
CA LEU A 113 -3.92 10.23 17.71
C LEU A 113 -4.07 11.28 18.80
N VAL A 114 -3.38 12.42 18.68
CA VAL A 114 -3.49 13.53 19.64
C VAL A 114 -4.90 14.11 19.62
N GLN A 115 -5.50 14.36 18.45
CA GLN A 115 -6.87 14.87 18.34
C GLN A 115 -7.90 13.90 18.93
N ALA A 116 -7.69 12.59 18.77
CA ALA A 116 -8.51 11.59 19.45
C ALA A 116 -8.42 11.69 20.98
N SER A 117 -7.28 12.10 21.53
CA SER A 117 -7.10 12.25 22.99
C SER A 117 -7.67 13.54 23.57
N VAL A 118 -7.78 14.63 22.76
CA VAL A 118 -8.17 15.98 23.23
C VAL A 118 -9.49 16.00 24.04
N SER A 119 -10.44 15.19 23.65
CA SER A 119 -11.75 15.10 24.33
C SER A 119 -12.04 13.76 24.97
N CYS A 120 -11.00 12.94 25.20
CA CYS A 120 -11.15 11.65 25.87
C CYS A 120 -11.66 11.87 27.31
N PRO A 121 -12.83 11.31 27.68
CA PRO A 121 -13.43 11.53 28.98
C PRO A 121 -12.69 10.84 30.13
N ASP A 122 -11.81 9.87 29.82
CA ASP A 122 -11.01 9.14 30.80
C ASP A 122 -9.78 9.93 31.30
N LEU A 123 -9.44 11.04 30.64
CA LEU A 123 -8.29 11.86 31.04
C LEU A 123 -8.64 12.78 32.21
N VAL A 124 -7.73 12.84 33.19
CA VAL A 124 -7.87 13.67 34.39
C VAL A 124 -7.76 15.16 34.06
N GLU A 125 -6.91 15.51 33.10
CA GLU A 125 -6.69 16.87 32.64
C GLU A 125 -6.86 16.95 31.11
N ARG A 126 -7.23 18.13 30.64
CA ARG A 126 -7.28 18.40 29.20
C ARG A 126 -5.88 18.45 28.60
N VAL A 127 -5.71 17.86 27.46
CA VAL A 127 -4.49 17.84 26.67
C VAL A 127 -4.79 18.29 25.24
N GLY A 128 -3.90 19.10 24.68
CA GLY A 128 -4.06 19.61 23.32
C GLY A 128 -5.13 20.68 23.14
N VAL A 129 -5.31 21.14 21.93
CA VAL A 129 -6.28 22.18 21.54
C VAL A 129 -7.35 21.58 20.64
N HIS A 130 -8.61 21.78 21.03
CA HIS A 130 -9.77 21.38 20.24
C HIS A 130 -9.81 22.15 18.91
N CYS A 131 -10.03 21.42 17.81
CA CYS A 131 -10.15 21.99 16.48
C CYS A 131 -11.21 21.20 15.68
N PRO A 132 -11.57 21.58 14.46
CA PRO A 132 -12.54 20.85 13.64
C PRO A 132 -12.23 19.35 13.51
N PHE A 133 -10.95 18.99 13.42
CA PHE A 133 -10.53 17.60 13.30
C PHE A 133 -10.75 16.76 14.55
N THR A 134 -10.89 17.37 15.74
CA THR A 134 -11.21 16.64 16.98
C THR A 134 -12.54 15.89 16.86
N ASP A 135 -13.56 16.52 16.29
CA ASP A 135 -14.86 15.89 16.07
C ASP A 135 -14.88 15.05 14.78
N TYR A 136 -14.11 15.45 13.77
CA TYR A 136 -13.93 14.63 12.57
C TYR A 136 -13.38 13.24 12.91
N VAL A 137 -12.31 13.14 13.71
CA VAL A 137 -11.74 11.85 14.15
C VAL A 137 -12.81 10.99 14.84
N LYS A 138 -13.71 11.58 15.63
CA LYS A 138 -14.80 10.86 16.27
C LYS A 138 -15.89 10.40 15.31
N SER A 139 -16.04 11.04 14.16
CA SER A 139 -16.99 10.65 13.12
C SER A 139 -16.48 9.51 12.24
N LEU A 140 -15.18 9.22 12.27
CA LEU A 140 -14.59 8.15 11.50
C LEU A 140 -14.97 6.78 12.08
N PRO A 141 -15.32 5.79 11.24
CA PRO A 141 -15.66 4.46 11.70
C PRO A 141 -14.42 3.74 12.27
N LEU A 142 -14.68 2.74 13.10
CA LEU A 142 -13.66 1.76 13.45
C LEU A 142 -13.42 0.89 12.21
N GLU A 143 -12.28 1.09 11.57
CA GLU A 143 -11.93 0.37 10.36
C GLU A 143 -11.65 -1.11 10.67
N ASN A 144 -12.02 -1.96 9.72
CA ASN A 144 -11.91 -3.42 9.87
C ASN A 144 -11.01 -4.02 8.78
N LEU A 145 -9.80 -3.48 8.68
CA LEU A 145 -8.80 -3.89 7.71
C LEU A 145 -8.08 -5.17 8.15
N PRO A 146 -7.33 -5.85 7.28
CA PRO A 146 -6.60 -7.09 7.61
C PRO A 146 -5.67 -6.99 8.82
N THR A 147 -5.22 -5.79 9.19
CA THR A 147 -4.43 -5.56 10.41
C THR A 147 -5.22 -5.75 11.72
N PHE A 148 -6.56 -5.88 11.65
CA PHE A 148 -7.45 -6.13 12.80
C PHE A 148 -8.13 -7.50 12.76
N TRP A 149 -7.77 -8.33 11.78
CA TRP A 149 -8.41 -9.63 11.66
C TRP A 149 -7.97 -10.59 12.76
N SER A 150 -8.85 -11.50 13.13
CA SER A 150 -8.54 -12.57 14.09
C SER A 150 -7.43 -13.48 13.54
N GLN A 151 -6.84 -14.30 14.43
CA GLN A 151 -5.82 -15.27 13.98
C GLN A 151 -6.40 -16.28 12.98
N ASP A 152 -7.66 -16.68 13.15
CA ASP A 152 -8.33 -17.61 12.25
C ASP A 152 -8.63 -16.95 10.90
N GLU A 153 -9.01 -15.67 10.88
CA GLU A 153 -9.17 -14.90 9.65
C GLU A 153 -7.82 -14.68 8.92
N LEU A 154 -6.75 -14.42 9.66
CA LEU A 154 -5.41 -14.29 9.08
C LEU A 154 -4.87 -15.62 8.53
N ALA A 155 -5.25 -16.76 9.15
CA ALA A 155 -4.87 -18.08 8.64
C ALA A 155 -5.45 -18.35 7.24
N LEU A 156 -6.64 -17.83 6.92
CA LEU A 156 -7.23 -17.92 5.57
C LEU A 156 -6.35 -17.32 4.47
N LEU A 157 -5.50 -16.33 4.84
CA LEU A 157 -4.59 -15.65 3.91
C LEU A 157 -3.37 -16.49 3.51
N MET A 158 -3.12 -17.64 4.15
CA MET A 158 -1.95 -18.46 3.85
C MET A 158 -1.90 -18.82 2.35
N GLY A 159 -0.75 -18.58 1.76
CA GLY A 159 -0.53 -18.77 0.32
C GLY A 159 -0.91 -17.59 -0.57
N THR A 160 -1.64 -16.58 -0.07
CA THR A 160 -1.89 -15.34 -0.82
C THR A 160 -0.72 -14.36 -0.67
N THR A 161 -0.63 -13.39 -1.58
CA THR A 161 0.34 -12.28 -1.47
C THR A 161 -0.01 -11.31 -0.34
N LEU A 162 -1.24 -11.33 0.14
CA LEU A 162 -1.70 -10.49 1.24
C LEU A 162 -1.13 -10.92 2.60
N ALA A 163 -0.90 -12.23 2.83
CA ALA A 163 -0.37 -12.72 4.10
C ALA A 163 0.98 -12.09 4.50
N PRO A 164 2.02 -12.11 3.65
CA PRO A 164 3.28 -11.44 3.97
C PRO A 164 3.16 -9.91 4.06
N ALA A 165 2.27 -9.29 3.29
CA ALA A 165 2.02 -7.85 3.33
C ALA A 165 1.45 -7.41 4.69
N VAL A 166 0.43 -8.11 5.20
CA VAL A 166 -0.16 -7.86 6.54
C VAL A 166 0.88 -8.08 7.64
N SER A 167 1.61 -9.19 7.59
CA SER A 167 2.65 -9.50 8.58
C SER A 167 3.76 -8.46 8.61
N SER A 168 4.18 -7.98 7.44
CA SER A 168 5.19 -6.92 7.33
C SER A 168 4.67 -5.59 7.87
N LYS A 169 3.42 -5.24 7.56
CA LYS A 169 2.77 -4.01 8.04
C LYS A 169 2.65 -4.01 9.56
N LEU A 170 2.19 -5.11 10.16
CA LEU A 170 2.08 -5.24 11.61
C LEU A 170 3.43 -5.06 12.30
N ARG A 171 4.50 -5.70 11.78
CA ARG A 171 5.86 -5.50 12.31
C ARG A 171 6.35 -4.04 12.18
N SER A 172 6.00 -3.36 11.09
CA SER A 172 6.33 -1.94 10.93
C SER A 172 5.58 -1.07 11.94
N LEU A 173 4.28 -1.32 12.10
CA LEU A 173 3.43 -0.56 13.03
C LEU A 173 3.83 -0.78 14.49
N HIS A 174 4.28 -1.97 14.88
CA HIS A 174 4.85 -2.19 16.22
C HIS A 174 6.09 -1.33 16.45
N ARG A 175 7.04 -1.32 15.50
CA ARG A 175 8.24 -0.47 15.63
C ARG A 175 7.92 1.01 15.66
N GLU A 176 6.91 1.44 14.88
CA GLU A 176 6.45 2.83 14.88
C GLU A 176 5.82 3.20 16.22
N TYR A 177 5.02 2.29 16.81
CA TYR A 177 4.40 2.48 18.11
C TYR A 177 5.41 2.52 19.25
N ASP A 178 6.39 1.59 19.26
CA ASP A 178 7.47 1.59 20.23
C ASP A 178 8.26 2.92 20.16
N HIS A 179 8.60 3.36 18.94
CA HIS A 179 9.28 4.64 18.73
C HIS A 179 8.42 5.83 19.19
N LEU A 180 7.12 5.82 18.92
CA LEU A 180 6.19 6.85 19.42
C LEU A 180 6.25 6.94 20.95
N CYS A 181 6.08 5.80 21.64
CA CYS A 181 6.07 5.74 23.11
C CYS A 181 7.40 6.22 23.71
N GLU A 182 8.52 5.71 23.17
CA GLU A 182 9.87 6.06 23.64
C GLU A 182 10.15 7.56 23.44
N SER A 183 9.94 8.06 22.23
CA SER A 183 10.26 9.44 21.87
C SER A 183 9.41 10.45 22.64
N THR A 184 8.12 10.16 22.83
CA THR A 184 7.19 11.09 23.49
C THR A 184 7.14 10.94 25.00
N SER A 185 7.84 9.97 25.60
CA SER A 185 7.80 9.63 27.03
C SER A 185 7.99 10.81 27.99
N GLN A 186 8.68 11.85 27.57
CA GLN A 186 8.94 13.05 28.39
C GLN A 186 8.00 14.21 28.08
N THR A 187 7.05 14.06 27.15
CA THR A 187 6.09 15.11 26.81
C THR A 187 4.93 15.14 27.83
N ARG A 188 4.33 16.34 27.96
CA ARG A 188 3.13 16.48 28.80
C ARG A 188 1.98 15.60 28.25
N TRP A 189 1.82 15.51 26.93
CA TRP A 189 0.80 14.66 26.33
C TRP A 189 0.94 13.22 26.78
N TYR A 190 2.13 12.63 26.67
CA TYR A 190 2.33 11.22 27.06
C TYR A 190 2.12 10.98 28.56
N SER A 191 2.49 11.92 29.41
CA SER A 191 2.26 11.81 30.87
C SER A 191 0.79 11.70 31.26
N LEU A 192 -0.12 12.20 30.42
CA LEU A 192 -1.57 12.15 30.64
C LEU A 192 -2.25 11.01 29.89
N VAL A 193 -1.75 10.65 28.71
CA VAL A 193 -2.37 9.73 27.77
C VAL A 193 -1.74 8.34 27.81
N GLY A 194 -0.47 8.22 28.20
CA GLY A 194 0.32 7.00 28.07
C GLY A 194 -0.28 5.75 28.75
N GLU A 195 -0.92 5.92 29.92
CA GLU A 195 -1.60 4.81 30.63
C GLU A 195 -2.88 4.32 29.92
N HIS A 196 -3.42 5.12 29.01
CA HIS A 196 -4.63 4.83 28.24
C HIS A 196 -4.34 4.41 26.81
N LEU A 197 -3.09 4.60 26.36
CA LEU A 197 -2.64 4.31 25.01
C LEU A 197 -2.21 2.84 24.88
N ASP A 198 -2.68 2.19 23.83
CA ASP A 198 -2.28 0.84 23.45
C ASP A 198 -1.92 0.75 21.97
N PHE A 199 -1.39 -0.38 21.53
CA PHE A 199 -1.03 -0.62 20.16
C PHE A 199 -2.22 -0.56 19.20
N ASP A 200 -3.42 -0.96 19.64
CA ASP A 200 -4.63 -0.92 18.84
C ASP A 200 -5.03 0.51 18.46
N ASP A 201 -4.67 1.50 19.30
CA ASP A 201 -4.86 2.92 18.97
C ASP A 201 -4.00 3.34 17.78
N TRP A 202 -2.75 2.89 17.73
CA TRP A 202 -1.86 3.15 16.60
C TRP A 202 -2.33 2.43 15.33
N LEU A 203 -2.78 1.18 15.46
CA LEU A 203 -3.42 0.45 14.37
C LEU A 203 -4.62 1.21 13.82
N GLN A 204 -5.45 1.76 14.71
CA GLN A 204 -6.68 2.44 14.31
C GLN A 204 -6.40 3.75 13.53
N VAL A 205 -5.46 4.58 13.98
CA VAL A 205 -5.12 5.80 13.23
C VAL A 205 -4.44 5.49 11.91
N ASP A 206 -3.62 4.42 11.83
CA ASP A 206 -3.09 3.95 10.54
C ASP A 206 -4.22 3.49 9.61
N ALA A 207 -5.19 2.77 10.13
CA ALA A 207 -6.32 2.30 9.35
C ALA A 207 -7.19 3.46 8.85
N MET A 208 -7.50 4.45 9.70
CA MET A 208 -8.22 5.67 9.33
C MET A 208 -7.51 6.40 8.18
N TYR A 209 -6.19 6.59 8.29
CA TYR A 209 -5.40 7.22 7.24
C TYR A 209 -5.36 6.38 5.95
N ARG A 210 -5.03 5.09 6.07
CA ARG A 210 -4.83 4.20 4.92
C ARG A 210 -6.09 4.01 4.08
N SER A 211 -7.26 3.97 4.72
CA SER A 211 -8.55 3.79 4.04
C SER A 211 -9.15 5.09 3.48
N ARG A 212 -8.65 6.27 3.89
CA ARG A 212 -9.29 7.56 3.59
C ARG A 212 -8.36 8.64 3.01
N ALA A 213 -7.04 8.44 3.06
CA ALA A 213 -6.12 9.39 2.47
C ALA A 213 -6.25 9.37 0.94
N LEU A 214 -6.30 10.56 0.36
CA LEU A 214 -6.33 10.80 -1.08
C LEU A 214 -4.98 11.33 -1.52
N ASP A 215 -4.54 10.98 -2.73
CA ASP A 215 -3.46 11.69 -3.41
C ASP A 215 -4.07 12.89 -4.12
N PHE A 216 -4.05 14.02 -3.44
CA PHE A 216 -4.78 15.20 -3.88
C PHE A 216 -3.88 16.08 -4.77
N PRO A 217 -4.36 16.51 -5.95
CA PRO A 217 -3.55 17.31 -6.88
C PRO A 217 -2.88 18.49 -6.21
N GLU A 218 -1.59 18.69 -6.45
CA GLU A 218 -0.74 19.76 -5.91
C GLU A 218 -0.51 19.76 -4.38
N ILE A 219 -1.26 18.95 -3.61
CA ILE A 219 -1.12 18.83 -2.15
C ILE A 219 -0.42 17.53 -1.77
N GLY A 220 -0.61 16.48 -2.58
CA GLY A 220 -0.16 15.13 -2.27
C GLY A 220 -1.06 14.41 -1.26
N HIS A 221 -0.51 13.44 -0.55
CA HIS A 221 -1.30 12.64 0.38
C HIS A 221 -1.88 13.45 1.53
N CYS A 222 -3.21 13.50 1.62
CA CYS A 222 -3.96 14.20 2.66
C CYS A 222 -5.30 13.49 2.93
N MET A 223 -5.99 13.89 3.99
CA MET A 223 -7.38 13.48 4.25
C MET A 223 -8.29 14.70 4.04
N VAL A 224 -9.40 14.49 3.34
CA VAL A 224 -10.38 15.56 3.05
C VAL A 224 -11.73 15.15 3.62
N PRO A 225 -12.09 15.68 4.81
CA PRO A 225 -13.38 15.38 5.42
C PRO A 225 -14.55 15.60 4.48
N CYS A 226 -15.52 14.74 4.55
CA CYS A 226 -16.72 14.70 3.71
C CYS A 226 -16.50 14.20 2.28
N ILE A 227 -15.39 14.50 1.59
CA ILE A 227 -15.06 13.83 0.32
C ILE A 227 -14.71 12.36 0.59
N ASP A 228 -14.11 12.06 1.73
CA ASP A 228 -13.79 10.70 2.20
C ASP A 228 -15.03 9.83 2.53
N LEU A 229 -16.24 10.38 2.44
CA LEU A 229 -17.48 9.62 2.47
C LEU A 229 -17.85 9.01 1.11
N ALA A 230 -17.25 9.50 0.01
CA ALA A 230 -17.50 8.93 -1.31
C ALA A 230 -16.87 7.54 -1.39
N ASN A 231 -17.69 6.53 -1.69
CA ASN A 231 -17.23 5.17 -1.87
C ASN A 231 -16.51 4.97 -3.22
N HIS A 232 -15.83 3.84 -3.35
CA HIS A 232 -15.09 3.50 -4.55
C HIS A 232 -15.98 2.99 -5.68
N SER A 233 -15.61 3.38 -6.90
CA SER A 233 -15.96 2.71 -8.14
C SER A 233 -14.80 2.85 -9.13
N ALA A 234 -14.49 1.80 -9.88
CA ALA A 234 -13.35 1.77 -10.78
C ALA A 234 -13.68 2.19 -12.23
N GLY A 235 -12.69 2.76 -12.91
CA GLY A 235 -12.73 3.05 -14.35
C GLY A 235 -13.94 3.84 -14.81
N GLU A 236 -14.62 3.32 -15.81
CA GLU A 236 -15.82 3.95 -16.38
C GLU A 236 -17.01 4.02 -15.42
N SER A 237 -17.02 3.27 -14.33
CA SER A 237 -18.11 3.33 -13.33
C SER A 237 -17.92 4.46 -12.33
N THR A 238 -16.78 5.11 -12.29
CA THR A 238 -16.50 6.27 -11.43
C THR A 238 -17.40 7.45 -11.83
N ILE A 239 -18.08 8.04 -10.85
CA ILE A 239 -19.06 9.10 -11.05
C ILE A 239 -18.44 10.49 -10.95
N ALA A 240 -17.54 10.69 -9.99
CA ALA A 240 -16.97 11.99 -9.67
C ALA A 240 -15.46 11.99 -9.61
N VAL A 241 -14.89 13.16 -9.78
CA VAL A 241 -13.46 13.44 -9.60
C VAL A 241 -13.28 14.57 -8.58
N TYR A 242 -12.14 14.62 -7.93
CA TYR A 242 -11.82 15.70 -6.99
C TYR A 242 -10.65 16.52 -7.51
N GLU A 243 -10.70 17.82 -7.27
CA GLU A 243 -9.64 18.76 -7.66
C GLU A 243 -9.57 19.94 -6.69
N LYS A 244 -8.58 20.78 -6.86
CA LYS A 244 -8.40 22.03 -6.12
C LYS A 244 -8.93 23.20 -6.94
N ASP A 245 -9.80 24.03 -6.35
CA ASP A 245 -10.28 25.26 -6.97
C ASP A 245 -9.21 26.39 -6.91
N GLU A 246 -9.54 27.53 -7.51
CA GLU A 246 -8.66 28.72 -7.52
C GLU A 246 -8.43 29.34 -6.14
N HIS A 247 -9.26 28.99 -5.15
CA HIS A 247 -9.15 29.44 -3.75
C HIS A 247 -8.43 28.42 -2.86
N GLY A 248 -8.05 27.29 -3.42
CA GLY A 248 -7.39 26.20 -2.70
C GLY A 248 -8.34 25.22 -2.00
N ASN A 249 -9.65 25.37 -2.18
CA ASN A 249 -10.63 24.44 -1.62
C ASN A 249 -10.61 23.11 -2.36
N ALA A 250 -10.97 22.04 -1.67
CA ALA A 250 -11.15 20.74 -2.31
C ALA A 250 -12.58 20.64 -2.86
N THR A 251 -12.71 20.44 -4.15
CA THR A 251 -14.01 20.34 -4.85
C THR A 251 -14.20 18.92 -5.37
N LEU A 252 -15.44 18.43 -5.28
CA LEU A 252 -15.91 17.20 -5.91
C LEU A 252 -16.76 17.56 -7.12
N LEU A 253 -16.38 17.07 -8.28
CA LEU A 253 -17.02 17.38 -9.56
C LEU A 253 -17.64 16.13 -10.17
N LEU A 254 -18.83 16.25 -10.76
CA LEU A 254 -19.41 15.22 -11.59
C LEU A 254 -18.61 15.11 -12.90
N ARG A 255 -18.23 13.91 -13.30
CA ARG A 255 -17.56 13.68 -14.60
C ARG A 255 -18.48 14.06 -15.76
N ASP A 256 -17.92 14.66 -16.81
CA ASP A 256 -18.68 15.21 -17.96
C ASP A 256 -19.52 14.17 -18.68
N ASP A 257 -19.08 12.92 -18.70
CA ASP A 257 -19.73 11.79 -19.36
C ASP A 257 -20.81 11.11 -18.49
N LYS A 258 -20.97 11.54 -17.23
CA LYS A 258 -21.86 10.88 -16.26
C LYS A 258 -23.19 11.57 -16.07
N THR A 259 -24.15 10.74 -15.70
CA THR A 259 -25.49 11.15 -15.30
C THR A 259 -25.85 10.42 -14.02
N VAL A 260 -26.35 11.13 -13.03
CA VAL A 260 -26.85 10.55 -11.78
C VAL A 260 -28.31 10.93 -11.59
N ARG A 261 -29.08 10.06 -10.96
CA ARG A 261 -30.47 10.33 -10.54
C ARG A 261 -30.47 10.76 -9.08
N GLU A 262 -31.55 11.39 -8.66
CA GLU A 262 -31.78 11.66 -7.25
C GLU A 262 -31.69 10.36 -6.41
N GLY A 263 -30.88 10.39 -5.35
CA GLY A 263 -30.66 9.27 -4.47
C GLY A 263 -29.59 8.28 -4.94
N ASP A 264 -29.05 8.41 -6.16
CA ASP A 264 -27.94 7.58 -6.62
C ASP A 264 -26.66 7.90 -5.81
N GLU A 265 -25.84 6.88 -5.58
CA GLU A 265 -24.55 7.01 -4.92
C GLU A 265 -23.55 7.73 -5.83
N VAL A 266 -22.84 8.71 -5.27
CA VAL A 266 -21.73 9.41 -5.94
C VAL A 266 -20.41 8.81 -5.49
N THR A 267 -19.69 8.21 -6.41
CA THR A 267 -18.45 7.47 -6.16
C THR A 267 -17.24 8.16 -6.77
N ILE A 268 -16.07 7.94 -6.17
CA ILE A 268 -14.76 8.33 -6.68
C ILE A 268 -13.92 7.08 -6.95
N THR A 269 -12.80 7.21 -7.66
CA THR A 269 -11.80 6.14 -7.69
C THR A 269 -10.86 6.25 -6.50
N TYR A 270 -10.52 5.09 -5.90
CA TYR A 270 -9.46 5.00 -4.89
C TYR A 270 -8.09 4.70 -5.54
N GLY A 271 -8.08 4.57 -6.87
CA GLY A 271 -6.93 4.27 -7.73
C GLY A 271 -7.25 3.12 -8.67
N ASP A 272 -7.30 3.41 -9.97
CA ASP A 272 -7.67 2.42 -11.00
C ASP A 272 -6.59 1.34 -11.22
N GLU A 273 -5.35 1.61 -10.77
CA GLU A 273 -4.23 0.67 -10.89
C GLU A 273 -4.05 -0.24 -9.66
N LYS A 274 -4.94 -0.15 -8.67
CA LYS A 274 -4.84 -0.95 -7.45
C LYS A 274 -5.35 -2.37 -7.70
N GLY A 275 -4.45 -3.35 -7.51
CA GLY A 275 -4.81 -4.76 -7.59
C GLY A 275 -5.67 -5.24 -6.42
N ALA A 276 -6.24 -6.45 -6.56
CA ALA A 276 -7.12 -7.06 -5.56
C ALA A 276 -6.49 -7.13 -4.16
N CYS A 277 -5.20 -7.50 -4.08
CA CYS A 277 -4.47 -7.55 -2.82
C CYS A 277 -4.44 -6.17 -2.14
N GLU A 278 -4.13 -5.10 -2.87
CA GLU A 278 -4.06 -3.74 -2.34
C GLU A 278 -5.43 -3.20 -1.92
N MET A 279 -6.49 -3.51 -2.68
CA MET A 279 -7.86 -3.13 -2.33
C MET A 279 -8.29 -3.78 -1.02
N LEU A 280 -8.08 -5.08 -0.85
CA LEU A 280 -8.42 -5.77 0.38
C LEU A 280 -7.54 -5.30 1.56
N PHE A 281 -6.25 -5.07 1.32
CA PHE A 281 -5.32 -4.58 2.33
C PHE A 281 -5.65 -3.18 2.85
N SER A 282 -5.98 -2.26 1.94
CA SER A 282 -6.14 -0.82 2.28
C SER A 282 -7.57 -0.44 2.64
N TYR A 283 -8.56 -1.13 2.05
CA TYR A 283 -9.98 -0.75 2.17
C TYR A 283 -10.86 -1.86 2.75
N GLY A 284 -10.36 -3.10 2.86
CA GLY A 284 -11.07 -4.21 3.49
C GLY A 284 -12.14 -4.88 2.62
N PHE A 285 -12.20 -4.59 1.31
CA PHE A 285 -13.17 -5.17 0.38
C PHE A 285 -12.58 -5.43 -1.01
N LEU A 286 -13.29 -6.23 -1.80
CA LEU A 286 -13.07 -6.40 -3.23
C LEU A 286 -14.33 -5.99 -3.99
N GLU A 287 -14.17 -5.27 -5.10
CA GLU A 287 -15.29 -4.85 -5.94
C GLU A 287 -16.03 -6.05 -6.51
N ALA A 288 -17.36 -6.04 -6.47
CA ALA A 288 -18.17 -7.17 -6.89
C ALA A 288 -17.88 -7.64 -8.34
N GLU A 289 -17.61 -6.70 -9.23
CA GLU A 289 -17.38 -6.94 -10.65
C GLU A 289 -15.91 -7.22 -11.02
N ARG A 290 -14.99 -7.21 -10.05
CA ARG A 290 -13.57 -7.46 -10.31
C ARG A 290 -13.34 -8.87 -10.85
N LYS A 291 -12.73 -8.97 -12.02
CA LYS A 291 -12.52 -10.23 -12.75
C LYS A 291 -11.08 -10.75 -12.71
N SER A 292 -10.14 -9.89 -12.29
CA SER A 292 -8.72 -10.22 -12.21
C SER A 292 -8.12 -9.68 -10.92
N ALA A 293 -7.01 -10.28 -10.48
CA ALA A 293 -6.18 -9.66 -9.44
C ALA A 293 -5.55 -8.35 -9.92
N GLU A 294 -5.53 -8.09 -11.23
CA GLU A 294 -4.91 -6.97 -11.95
C GLU A 294 -3.42 -6.85 -11.72
N THR A 295 -2.99 -6.82 -10.49
CA THR A 295 -1.57 -6.82 -10.15
C THR A 295 -1.28 -7.73 -8.97
N LEU A 296 -0.10 -8.34 -8.97
CA LEU A 296 0.36 -9.24 -7.92
C LEU A 296 1.87 -9.08 -7.72
N PHE A 297 2.33 -8.83 -6.50
CA PHE A 297 3.75 -8.73 -6.20
C PHE A 297 4.26 -10.04 -5.60
N LEU A 298 5.31 -10.59 -6.20
CA LEU A 298 6.02 -11.76 -5.70
C LEU A 298 7.43 -11.38 -5.27
N SER A 299 7.76 -11.67 -4.03
CA SER A 299 9.12 -11.47 -3.52
C SER A 299 10.08 -12.48 -4.13
N LEU A 300 11.30 -12.03 -4.43
CA LEU A 300 12.43 -12.85 -4.84
C LEU A 300 13.45 -12.90 -3.71
N SER A 301 14.07 -14.05 -3.53
CA SER A 301 15.18 -14.22 -2.60
C SER A 301 16.44 -14.59 -3.35
N ILE A 302 17.57 -14.04 -2.92
CA ILE A 302 18.89 -14.47 -3.40
C ILE A 302 19.23 -15.77 -2.67
N PRO A 303 19.63 -16.84 -3.37
CA PRO A 303 20.07 -18.10 -2.76
C PRO A 303 21.13 -17.87 -1.67
N ASN A 304 21.16 -18.72 -0.66
CA ASN A 304 22.16 -18.61 0.42
C ASN A 304 23.56 -18.90 -0.07
N GLU A 305 23.65 -19.70 -1.11
CA GLU A 305 24.87 -20.17 -1.77
C GLU A 305 25.50 -19.08 -2.67
N ASP A 306 24.73 -18.05 -3.03
CA ASP A 306 25.25 -16.93 -3.83
C ASP A 306 26.31 -16.14 -3.04
N PRO A 307 27.59 -16.16 -3.46
CA PRO A 307 28.66 -15.49 -2.73
C PRO A 307 28.48 -13.97 -2.68
N TYR A 308 27.67 -13.41 -3.59
CA TYR A 308 27.37 -11.99 -3.66
C TYR A 308 26.06 -11.59 -2.99
N LYS A 309 25.39 -12.51 -2.29
CA LYS A 309 24.08 -12.24 -1.66
C LYS A 309 24.04 -10.94 -0.86
N SER A 310 24.98 -10.75 0.06
CA SER A 310 25.03 -9.56 0.90
C SER A 310 25.29 -8.29 0.09
N ALA A 311 26.19 -8.36 -0.88
CA ALA A 311 26.52 -7.23 -1.75
C ALA A 311 25.35 -6.86 -2.66
N LYS A 312 24.70 -7.84 -3.29
CA LYS A 312 23.51 -7.64 -4.11
C LYS A 312 22.36 -7.00 -3.31
N LEU A 313 22.14 -7.42 -2.06
CA LEU A 313 21.11 -6.81 -1.20
C LEU A 313 21.46 -5.39 -0.75
N GLN A 314 22.74 -5.07 -0.54
CA GLN A 314 23.17 -3.73 -0.14
C GLN A 314 23.12 -2.72 -1.29
N THR A 315 23.42 -3.17 -2.51
CA THR A 315 23.46 -2.31 -3.70
C THR A 315 22.13 -2.24 -4.45
N ALA A 316 21.16 -3.12 -4.11
CA ALA A 316 19.85 -3.07 -4.71
C ALA A 316 19.11 -1.79 -4.29
N ASP A 317 18.70 -0.99 -5.26
CA ASP A 317 17.93 0.25 -5.14
C ASP A 317 16.42 0.04 -5.38
N CYS A 318 16.00 -1.22 -5.49
CA CYS A 318 14.61 -1.61 -5.75
C CYS A 318 14.13 -2.71 -4.78
N ALA A 319 12.82 -2.90 -4.72
CA ALA A 319 12.23 -3.97 -3.91
C ALA A 319 12.67 -5.35 -4.44
N PRO A 320 13.05 -6.29 -3.54
CA PRO A 320 13.46 -7.65 -3.92
C PRO A 320 12.25 -8.48 -4.36
N GLY A 321 11.83 -8.32 -5.61
CA GLY A 321 10.68 -8.99 -6.18
C GLY A 321 10.31 -8.45 -7.55
N PHE A 322 9.18 -8.90 -8.04
CA PHE A 322 8.58 -8.44 -9.28
C PHE A 322 7.06 -8.34 -9.16
N LYS A 323 6.48 -7.50 -9.99
CA LYS A 323 5.04 -7.29 -10.09
C LYS A 323 4.54 -7.95 -11.38
N LEU A 324 3.61 -8.88 -11.27
CA LEU A 324 2.80 -9.34 -12.39
C LEU A 324 1.68 -8.33 -12.64
N ILE A 325 1.35 -8.11 -13.90
CA ILE A 325 0.35 -7.13 -14.33
C ILE A 325 -0.52 -7.82 -15.39
N ASP A 326 -1.83 -7.83 -15.15
CA ASP A 326 -2.82 -8.20 -16.17
C ASP A 326 -2.95 -7.01 -17.13
N ALA A 327 -2.37 -7.13 -18.30
CA ALA A 327 -2.42 -6.07 -19.32
C ALA A 327 -3.78 -5.98 -20.03
N GLY A 328 -4.73 -6.88 -19.69
CA GLY A 328 -5.99 -7.06 -20.40
C GLY A 328 -5.84 -7.99 -21.61
N ASP A 329 -6.94 -8.34 -22.24
CA ASP A 329 -7.00 -9.23 -23.41
C ASP A 329 -6.25 -10.58 -23.29
N GLY A 330 -5.96 -11.00 -22.04
CA GLY A 330 -5.24 -12.23 -21.72
C GLY A 330 -3.71 -12.11 -21.71
N GLU A 331 -3.17 -10.96 -22.03
CA GLU A 331 -1.73 -10.70 -21.96
C GLU A 331 -1.28 -10.43 -20.53
N ILE A 332 -0.09 -10.94 -20.20
CA ILE A 332 0.57 -10.74 -18.90
C ILE A 332 1.85 -9.95 -19.14
N ASP A 333 2.01 -8.88 -18.38
CA ASP A 333 3.27 -8.14 -18.29
C ASP A 333 3.89 -8.32 -16.90
N TRP A 334 5.17 -8.01 -16.78
CA TRP A 334 5.84 -8.01 -15.49
C TRP A 334 6.85 -6.87 -15.37
N LYS A 335 7.05 -6.40 -14.14
CA LYS A 335 8.01 -5.34 -13.81
C LYS A 335 8.77 -5.72 -12.54
N GLY A 336 10.09 -5.60 -12.56
CA GLY A 336 10.93 -5.86 -11.41
C GLY A 336 12.40 -5.86 -11.81
N GLU A 337 13.12 -4.82 -11.43
CA GLU A 337 14.54 -4.67 -11.79
C GLU A 337 15.44 -5.62 -11.00
N PHE A 338 15.01 -6.04 -9.82
CA PHE A 338 15.76 -6.94 -8.95
C PHE A 338 16.11 -8.29 -9.61
N ILE A 339 15.28 -8.77 -10.55
CA ILE A 339 15.53 -10.03 -11.25
C ILE A 339 16.88 -10.03 -11.97
N TRP A 340 17.32 -8.89 -12.48
CA TRP A 340 18.57 -8.78 -13.24
C TRP A 340 19.81 -9.04 -12.38
N LEU A 341 19.76 -8.71 -11.08
CA LEU A 341 20.82 -9.09 -10.12
C LEU A 341 20.88 -10.61 -9.90
N LEU A 342 19.75 -11.32 -10.07
CA LEU A 342 19.72 -12.78 -9.96
C LEU A 342 20.19 -13.47 -11.24
N CYS A 343 20.03 -12.82 -12.40
CA CYS A 343 20.40 -13.36 -13.70
C CYS A 343 21.89 -13.34 -13.99
N VAL A 344 22.70 -12.58 -13.22
CA VAL A 344 24.12 -12.39 -13.48
C VAL A 344 24.97 -12.69 -12.24
N GLY A 345 26.16 -13.24 -12.49
CA GLY A 345 27.15 -13.57 -11.48
C GLY A 345 28.55 -13.09 -11.85
N ALA A 346 29.56 -13.60 -11.15
CA ALA A 346 30.98 -13.29 -11.41
C ALA A 346 31.39 -13.65 -12.84
N ASP A 347 30.92 -14.77 -13.34
CA ASP A 347 31.25 -15.28 -14.68
C ASP A 347 30.67 -14.41 -15.81
N ASP A 348 29.60 -13.65 -15.51
CA ASP A 348 29.02 -12.66 -16.42
C ASP A 348 29.70 -11.28 -16.31
N GLY A 349 30.62 -11.10 -15.35
CA GLY A 349 31.34 -9.85 -15.14
C GLY A 349 30.74 -8.96 -14.03
N LEU A 350 29.79 -9.46 -13.24
CA LEU A 350 29.31 -8.74 -12.05
C LEU A 350 30.39 -8.80 -10.95
N ARG A 351 30.77 -7.64 -10.40
CA ARG A 351 31.78 -7.52 -9.34
C ARG A 351 31.33 -6.54 -8.27
N PHE A 352 31.79 -6.75 -7.05
CA PHE A 352 31.56 -5.86 -5.92
C PHE A 352 32.88 -5.54 -5.25
N GLU A 353 33.10 -4.27 -4.92
CA GLU A 353 34.30 -3.78 -4.26
C GLU A 353 33.92 -2.89 -3.07
N LEU A 354 34.70 -2.99 -1.99
CA LEU A 354 34.56 -2.08 -0.85
C LEU A 354 35.48 -0.87 -1.07
N ALA A 355 34.90 0.29 -1.26
CA ALA A 355 35.60 1.56 -1.34
C ALA A 355 35.50 2.33 -0.02
N ARG A 356 36.55 3.07 0.34
CA ARG A 356 36.46 4.00 1.47
C ARG A 356 35.71 5.27 1.04
N THR A 357 34.83 5.74 1.91
CA THR A 357 34.12 7.02 1.68
C THR A 357 35.14 8.17 1.59
N VAL A 358 34.77 9.21 0.85
CA VAL A 358 35.66 10.38 0.57
C VAL A 358 36.09 11.10 1.86
N ASP A 359 35.29 11.03 2.92
CA ASP A 359 35.59 11.54 4.27
C ASP A 359 36.50 10.62 5.09
N GLY A 360 36.71 9.39 4.62
CA GLY A 360 37.59 8.38 5.26
C GLY A 360 36.99 7.73 6.51
N GLU A 361 35.72 8.03 6.87
CA GLU A 361 35.08 7.53 8.10
C GLU A 361 34.21 6.27 7.87
N GLY A 362 34.00 5.84 6.61
CA GLY A 362 33.17 4.71 6.26
C GLY A 362 33.69 3.88 5.09
N GLU A 363 33.05 2.72 4.89
CA GLU A 363 33.22 1.86 3.70
C GLU A 363 31.91 1.80 2.95
N GLU A 364 31.95 1.96 1.64
CA GLU A 364 30.80 1.90 0.73
C GLU A 364 30.99 0.75 -0.25
N MET A 365 29.92 -0.02 -0.47
CA MET A 365 29.90 -1.10 -1.45
C MET A 365 29.67 -0.51 -2.83
N GLN A 366 30.62 -0.69 -3.73
CA GLN A 366 30.51 -0.35 -5.14
C GLN A 366 30.24 -1.61 -5.96
N SER A 367 29.38 -1.50 -6.97
CA SER A 367 29.05 -2.57 -7.88
C SER A 367 29.48 -2.23 -9.31
N PHE A 368 29.95 -3.23 -10.05
CA PHE A 368 30.47 -3.11 -11.40
C PHE A 368 29.90 -4.22 -12.29
N PHE A 369 29.66 -3.90 -13.56
CA PHE A 369 29.36 -4.90 -14.58
C PHE A 369 30.34 -4.72 -15.75
N GLY A 370 31.19 -5.72 -15.98
CA GLY A 370 32.37 -5.56 -16.84
C GLY A 370 33.29 -4.48 -16.28
N ASP A 371 33.60 -3.48 -17.09
CA ASP A 371 34.45 -2.34 -16.71
C ASP A 371 33.64 -1.10 -16.26
N GLU A 372 32.30 -1.17 -16.25
CA GLU A 372 31.42 -0.05 -15.88
C GLU A 372 30.97 -0.12 -14.42
N GLU A 373 31.10 0.98 -13.68
CA GLU A 373 30.53 1.14 -12.35
C GLU A 373 29.02 1.37 -12.43
N LEU A 374 28.25 0.63 -11.63
CA LEU A 374 26.78 0.70 -11.58
C LEU A 374 26.31 1.83 -10.63
N THR A 375 26.65 3.07 -10.95
CA THR A 375 26.20 4.24 -10.18
C THR A 375 24.71 4.53 -10.32
N GLY A 376 24.06 4.04 -11.36
CA GLY A 376 22.61 4.10 -11.60
C GLY A 376 21.87 2.84 -11.20
N GLY A 377 22.47 2.00 -10.34
CA GLY A 377 21.82 0.83 -9.73
C GLY A 377 21.34 -0.23 -10.71
N THR A 378 20.24 -0.88 -10.36
CA THR A 378 19.65 -2.00 -11.14
C THR A 378 19.12 -1.57 -12.50
N ALA A 379 18.64 -0.34 -12.66
CA ALA A 379 18.19 0.19 -13.96
C ALA A 379 19.34 0.33 -14.96
N GLN A 380 20.52 0.75 -14.48
CA GLN A 380 21.73 0.79 -15.30
C GLN A 380 22.17 -0.61 -15.70
N LEU A 381 22.17 -1.57 -14.77
CA LEU A 381 22.47 -2.97 -15.07
C LEU A 381 21.57 -3.50 -16.18
N TYR A 382 20.25 -3.31 -16.08
CA TYR A 382 19.29 -3.69 -17.13
C TYR A 382 19.66 -3.10 -18.51
N SER A 383 20.00 -1.81 -18.54
CA SER A 383 20.40 -1.13 -19.76
C SER A 383 21.68 -1.71 -20.38
N LEU A 384 22.65 -2.12 -19.55
CA LEU A 384 23.91 -2.75 -20.00
C LEU A 384 23.66 -4.17 -20.52
N LEU A 385 22.87 -4.96 -19.80
CA LEU A 385 22.47 -6.30 -20.23
C LEU A 385 21.74 -6.27 -21.58
N GLY A 386 20.85 -5.28 -21.80
CA GLY A 386 20.13 -5.11 -23.05
C GLY A 386 21.00 -4.77 -24.27
N LYS A 387 22.25 -4.28 -24.05
CA LYS A 387 23.24 -4.03 -25.11
C LYS A 387 24.19 -5.21 -25.32
N SER A 388 24.15 -6.23 -24.44
CA SER A 388 25.02 -7.39 -24.53
C SER A 388 24.62 -8.32 -25.67
N GLU A 389 25.60 -8.96 -26.29
CA GLU A 389 25.35 -10.04 -27.26
C GLU A 389 24.66 -11.26 -26.60
N LEU A 390 24.71 -11.38 -25.27
CA LEU A 390 24.08 -12.44 -24.49
C LEU A 390 22.69 -12.05 -23.96
N TRP A 391 22.09 -10.99 -24.48
CA TRP A 391 20.80 -10.50 -23.99
C TRP A 391 19.72 -11.59 -23.90
N ASP A 392 19.58 -12.44 -24.92
CA ASP A 392 18.60 -13.51 -24.91
C ASP A 392 18.89 -14.58 -23.85
N VAL A 393 20.16 -14.79 -23.47
CA VAL A 393 20.55 -15.69 -22.37
C VAL A 393 20.09 -15.10 -21.04
N TYR A 394 20.31 -13.82 -20.80
CA TYR A 394 19.86 -13.17 -19.57
C TYR A 394 18.34 -13.13 -19.48
N ARG A 395 17.65 -12.88 -20.60
CA ARG A 395 16.19 -12.96 -20.66
C ARG A 395 15.68 -14.38 -20.33
N LEU A 396 16.31 -15.41 -20.89
CA LEU A 396 15.94 -16.80 -20.60
C LEU A 396 16.10 -17.13 -19.11
N ARG A 397 17.21 -16.72 -18.49
CA ARG A 397 17.43 -16.88 -17.06
C ARG A 397 16.35 -16.14 -16.25
N ALA A 398 16.02 -14.90 -16.62
CA ALA A 398 14.97 -14.12 -15.96
C ALA A 398 13.61 -14.81 -16.03
N VAL A 399 13.19 -15.21 -17.23
CA VAL A 399 11.89 -15.89 -17.45
C VAL A 399 11.82 -17.21 -16.68
N ALA A 400 12.91 -17.99 -16.65
CA ALA A 400 12.97 -19.23 -15.90
C ALA A 400 12.80 -19.02 -14.38
N LEU A 401 13.48 -18.01 -13.81
CA LEU A 401 13.36 -17.64 -12.40
C LEU A 401 11.96 -17.12 -12.06
N LEU A 402 11.37 -16.28 -12.93
CA LEU A 402 10.00 -15.77 -12.76
C LEU A 402 8.98 -16.90 -12.78
N GLN A 403 9.10 -17.82 -13.75
CA GLN A 403 8.22 -18.99 -13.88
C GLN A 403 8.31 -19.89 -12.64
N GLN A 404 9.53 -20.19 -12.20
CA GLN A 404 9.77 -20.99 -11.00
C GLN A 404 9.11 -20.34 -9.77
N ARG A 405 9.28 -19.03 -9.58
CA ARG A 405 8.71 -18.32 -8.44
C ARG A 405 7.18 -18.28 -8.47
N VAL A 406 6.59 -18.12 -9.66
CA VAL A 406 5.13 -18.19 -9.85
C VAL A 406 4.63 -19.59 -9.50
N PHE A 407 5.29 -20.63 -9.98
CA PHE A 407 4.93 -22.03 -9.70
C PHE A 407 4.97 -22.33 -8.20
N GLU A 408 6.01 -21.91 -7.50
CA GLU A 408 6.14 -22.08 -6.05
C GLU A 408 4.97 -21.39 -5.30
N GLN A 409 4.59 -20.19 -5.72
CA GLN A 409 3.46 -19.49 -5.10
C GLN A 409 2.14 -20.20 -5.35
N MET A 410 1.91 -20.68 -6.58
CA MET A 410 0.73 -21.47 -6.92
C MET A 410 0.64 -22.74 -6.09
N GLN A 411 1.77 -23.44 -5.88
CA GLN A 411 1.80 -24.65 -5.05
C GLN A 411 1.40 -24.36 -3.60
N VAL A 412 1.92 -23.27 -3.01
CA VAL A 412 1.56 -22.90 -1.63
C VAL A 412 0.07 -22.51 -1.55
N LEU A 413 -0.42 -21.73 -2.50
CA LEU A 413 -1.81 -21.31 -2.52
C LEU A 413 -2.76 -22.52 -2.69
N TYR A 414 -2.45 -23.41 -3.62
CA TYR A 414 -3.22 -24.64 -3.84
C TYR A 414 -3.16 -25.60 -2.64
N GLY A 415 -1.98 -25.79 -2.06
CA GLY A 415 -1.78 -26.70 -0.92
C GLY A 415 -2.52 -26.28 0.35
N THR A 416 -2.90 -24.99 0.47
CA THR A 416 -3.67 -24.45 1.61
C THR A 416 -5.15 -24.22 1.28
N GLN A 417 -5.61 -24.57 0.06
CA GLN A 417 -6.97 -24.26 -0.40
C GLN A 417 -8.04 -25.08 0.35
N GLU A 418 -7.83 -26.38 0.47
CA GLU A 418 -8.81 -27.29 1.11
C GLU A 418 -9.00 -26.93 2.59
N GLU A 419 -7.92 -26.56 3.30
CA GLU A 419 -7.96 -26.12 4.68
C GLU A 419 -8.74 -24.80 4.81
N ALA A 420 -8.47 -23.83 3.93
CA ALA A 420 -9.17 -22.55 3.93
C ALA A 420 -10.67 -22.69 3.61
N GLU A 421 -11.05 -23.54 2.65
CA GLU A 421 -12.46 -23.81 2.31
C GLU A 421 -13.21 -24.53 3.42
N GLY A 422 -12.52 -25.33 4.23
CA GLY A 422 -13.09 -26.09 5.35
C GLY A 422 -13.35 -25.26 6.60
N VAL A 423 -12.96 -23.99 6.65
CA VAL A 423 -13.13 -23.13 7.84
C VAL A 423 -14.59 -22.73 8.01
N GLU A 424 -15.15 -23.01 9.19
CA GLU A 424 -16.48 -22.52 9.59
C GLU A 424 -16.47 -21.00 9.75
N HIS A 425 -17.47 -20.32 9.21
CA HIS A 425 -17.56 -18.86 9.22
C HIS A 425 -18.99 -18.38 9.49
N GLY A 426 -19.08 -17.17 10.08
CA GLY A 426 -20.36 -16.57 10.48
C GLY A 426 -20.93 -17.12 11.79
N GLY A 427 -22.07 -16.61 12.20
CA GLY A 427 -22.68 -16.98 13.47
C GLY A 427 -21.79 -16.63 14.68
N ASP A 428 -21.53 -17.63 15.54
CA ASP A 428 -20.70 -17.48 16.74
C ASP A 428 -19.23 -17.86 16.51
N THR A 429 -18.77 -17.99 15.27
CA THR A 429 -17.37 -18.28 14.94
C THR A 429 -16.51 -17.01 14.95
N ASP A 430 -15.19 -17.17 15.14
CA ASP A 430 -14.23 -16.05 15.08
C ASP A 430 -13.94 -15.56 13.66
N VAL A 431 -14.50 -16.22 12.64
CA VAL A 431 -14.37 -15.87 11.22
C VAL A 431 -15.65 -15.25 10.69
N ARG A 432 -15.55 -13.99 10.29
CA ARG A 432 -16.68 -13.23 9.73
C ARG A 432 -16.94 -13.62 8.28
N THR A 433 -18.20 -13.83 7.92
CA THR A 433 -18.59 -14.20 6.54
C THR A 433 -18.03 -13.26 5.47
N PRO A 434 -18.09 -11.91 5.60
CA PRO A 434 -17.54 -11.03 4.58
C PRO A 434 -16.02 -11.15 4.42
N VAL A 435 -15.30 -11.46 5.51
CA VAL A 435 -13.85 -11.70 5.45
C VAL A 435 -13.56 -12.99 4.69
N PHE A 436 -14.25 -14.08 5.04
CA PHE A 436 -14.14 -15.36 4.36
C PHE A 436 -14.38 -15.22 2.85
N GLU A 437 -15.50 -14.61 2.46
CA GLU A 437 -15.86 -14.42 1.06
C GLU A 437 -14.81 -13.61 0.28
N ASN A 438 -14.34 -12.51 0.86
CA ASN A 438 -13.29 -11.68 0.25
C ASN A 438 -11.97 -12.45 0.10
N VAL A 439 -11.57 -13.23 1.11
CA VAL A 439 -10.33 -14.01 1.03
C VAL A 439 -10.44 -15.13 0.00
N MET A 440 -11.54 -15.88 -0.01
CA MET A 440 -11.75 -16.94 -1.01
C MET A 440 -11.71 -16.37 -2.44
N ARG A 441 -12.28 -15.20 -2.62
CA ARG A 441 -12.24 -14.50 -3.89
C ARG A 441 -10.85 -14.01 -4.25
N LEU A 442 -10.10 -13.43 -3.29
CA LEU A 442 -8.71 -13.05 -3.52
C LEU A 442 -7.86 -14.23 -3.96
N ARG A 443 -7.96 -15.37 -3.25
CA ARG A 443 -7.24 -16.61 -3.57
C ARG A 443 -7.50 -17.06 -5.01
N LYS A 444 -8.76 -17.03 -5.43
CA LYS A 444 -9.14 -17.38 -6.80
C LYS A 444 -8.53 -16.42 -7.83
N LEU A 445 -8.66 -15.10 -7.62
CA LEU A 445 -8.14 -14.08 -8.55
C LEU A 445 -6.61 -14.14 -8.67
N GLU A 446 -5.90 -14.34 -7.55
CA GLU A 446 -4.44 -14.50 -7.56
C GLU A 446 -4.02 -15.77 -8.29
N PHE A 447 -4.71 -16.88 -8.06
CA PHE A 447 -4.41 -18.16 -8.74
C PHE A 447 -4.58 -18.03 -10.24
N GLU A 448 -5.70 -17.49 -10.71
CA GLU A 448 -6.00 -17.31 -12.15
C GLU A 448 -4.98 -16.39 -12.85
N LEU A 449 -4.50 -15.34 -12.18
CA LEU A 449 -3.43 -14.48 -12.72
C LEU A 449 -2.09 -15.21 -12.80
N MET A 450 -1.73 -15.97 -11.76
CA MET A 450 -0.49 -16.75 -11.73
C MET A 450 -0.50 -17.89 -12.75
N GLU A 451 -1.62 -18.57 -12.96
CA GLU A 451 -1.77 -19.63 -13.96
C GLU A 451 -1.49 -19.08 -15.37
N ARG A 452 -2.11 -17.95 -15.74
CA ARG A 452 -1.84 -17.28 -17.02
C ARG A 452 -0.39 -16.83 -17.15
N ALA A 453 0.19 -16.29 -16.09
CA ALA A 453 1.59 -15.87 -16.08
C ALA A 453 2.54 -17.07 -16.26
N TYR A 454 2.26 -18.21 -15.64
CA TYR A 454 3.04 -19.43 -15.79
C TYR A 454 3.04 -19.93 -17.23
N GLU A 455 1.87 -19.96 -17.88
CA GLU A 455 1.73 -20.36 -19.29
C GLU A 455 2.45 -19.40 -20.23
N ASP A 456 2.37 -18.09 -19.98
CA ASP A 456 3.05 -17.09 -20.79
C ASP A 456 4.57 -17.19 -20.65
N PHE A 457 5.09 -17.39 -19.43
CA PHE A 457 6.52 -17.60 -19.20
C PHE A 457 7.02 -18.91 -19.84
N GLU A 458 6.22 -19.99 -19.87
CA GLU A 458 6.58 -21.21 -20.58
C GLU A 458 6.73 -20.95 -22.09
N ARG A 459 5.82 -20.21 -22.69
CA ARG A 459 5.91 -19.79 -24.10
C ARG A 459 7.16 -18.97 -24.37
N GLN A 460 7.41 -17.92 -23.56
CA GLN A 460 8.59 -17.06 -23.70
C GLN A 460 9.90 -17.86 -23.55
N LYS A 461 9.94 -18.79 -22.60
CA LYS A 461 11.11 -19.66 -22.37
C LYS A 461 11.40 -20.54 -23.59
N LEU A 462 10.38 -21.13 -24.21
CA LEU A 462 10.52 -21.94 -25.42
C LEU A 462 11.02 -21.10 -26.61
N GLU A 463 10.45 -19.92 -26.82
CA GLU A 463 10.87 -18.98 -27.86
C GLU A 463 12.33 -18.54 -27.68
N LEU A 464 12.74 -18.20 -26.46
CA LEU A 464 14.12 -17.82 -26.17
C LEU A 464 15.10 -18.97 -26.29
N ALA A 465 14.67 -20.20 -25.96
CA ALA A 465 15.50 -21.41 -26.14
C ALA A 465 15.82 -21.69 -27.61
N GLU A 466 14.98 -21.26 -28.55
CA GLU A 466 15.21 -21.39 -29.99
C GLU A 466 16.11 -20.27 -30.57
N SER A 467 16.43 -19.23 -29.79
CA SER A 467 17.32 -18.13 -30.22
C SER A 467 18.72 -18.65 -30.59
N GLU A 468 19.27 -18.16 -31.71
CA GLU A 468 20.64 -18.54 -32.11
C GLU A 468 21.71 -18.19 -31.07
N VAL A 469 21.47 -17.14 -30.29
CA VAL A 469 22.37 -16.70 -29.21
C VAL A 469 22.39 -17.72 -28.09
N VAL A 470 21.21 -18.15 -27.66
CA VAL A 470 21.04 -19.15 -26.60
C VAL A 470 21.61 -20.51 -27.05
N GLN A 471 21.30 -20.96 -28.27
CA GLN A 471 21.83 -22.22 -28.80
C GLN A 471 23.36 -22.25 -28.87
N ARG A 472 23.97 -21.15 -29.31
CA ARG A 472 25.45 -21.01 -29.32
C ARG A 472 26.04 -20.99 -27.93
N TYR A 473 25.36 -20.34 -26.96
CA TYR A 473 25.79 -20.30 -25.57
C TYR A 473 25.78 -21.70 -24.95
N LEU A 474 24.68 -22.45 -25.10
CA LEU A 474 24.52 -23.81 -24.60
C LEU A 474 25.51 -24.78 -25.25
N ALA A 475 25.81 -24.63 -26.55
CA ALA A 475 26.81 -25.46 -27.23
C ALA A 475 28.21 -25.24 -26.64
N LYS A 476 28.56 -23.99 -26.32
CA LYS A 476 29.86 -23.67 -25.67
C LYS A 476 29.96 -24.29 -24.28
N MET A 477 28.89 -24.24 -23.47
CA MET A 477 28.88 -24.84 -22.13
C MET A 477 29.07 -26.34 -22.19
N ASN A 478 28.44 -27.03 -23.15
CA ASN A 478 28.58 -28.49 -23.32
C ASN A 478 29.97 -28.92 -23.86
N GLU A 479 30.75 -28.01 -24.45
CA GLU A 479 32.10 -28.27 -24.95
C GLU A 479 33.19 -28.07 -23.87
N ASP A 480 32.88 -27.41 -22.74
CA ASP A 480 33.81 -27.09 -21.65
C ASP A 480 33.46 -27.87 -20.36
N PRO A 481 33.95 -29.10 -20.21
CA PRO A 481 33.63 -29.98 -19.07
C PRO A 481 34.08 -29.45 -17.69
N ALA A 482 34.90 -28.40 -17.63
CA ALA A 482 35.30 -27.75 -16.39
C ALA A 482 34.20 -26.88 -15.78
N MET A 483 33.15 -26.56 -16.51
CA MET A 483 31.97 -25.83 -16.00
C MET A 483 30.90 -26.78 -15.42
N GLU A 484 30.79 -28.03 -15.90
CA GLU A 484 29.81 -29.01 -15.38
C GLU A 484 30.03 -29.38 -13.90
N GLU A 485 31.29 -29.38 -13.43
CA GLU A 485 31.57 -29.69 -12.01
C GLU A 485 31.18 -28.55 -11.05
N LYS A 486 31.03 -27.30 -11.54
CA LYS A 486 30.58 -26.17 -10.72
C LYS A 486 29.07 -26.05 -10.63
N GLU A 487 28.33 -26.45 -11.69
CA GLU A 487 26.87 -26.43 -11.68
C GLU A 487 26.27 -27.67 -10.97
N GLY A 488 26.98 -28.77 -10.92
CA GLY A 488 26.54 -29.99 -10.23
C GLY A 488 26.55 -29.89 -8.70
N GLU A 489 27.24 -28.89 -8.12
CA GLU A 489 27.20 -28.57 -6.69
C GLU A 489 26.10 -27.57 -6.33
N ASP A 490 25.54 -26.84 -7.31
CA ASP A 490 24.49 -25.82 -7.09
C ASP A 490 23.04 -26.37 -7.13
N PHE A 491 22.83 -27.64 -7.47
CA PHE A 491 21.49 -28.23 -7.61
C PHE A 491 21.24 -29.50 -6.78
N SER A 492 22.00 -29.73 -5.70
CA SER A 492 21.77 -30.87 -4.79
C SER A 492 21.32 -30.46 -3.40
#